data_3732eaa3626334a82be4d31baa097bee
#
_entry.id   3732eaa3626334a82be4d31baa097bee
#
_cell.length_a   1.000
_cell.length_b   1.000
_cell.length_c   1.000
_cell.angle_alpha   90.00
_cell.angle_beta   90.00
_cell.angle_gamma   90.00
#
_symmetry.space_group_name_H-M   'P 1'
#
loop_
_entity.id
_entity.type
_entity.pdbx_description
1 polymer ?
#
loop_
_entity_poly.entity_id
_entity_poly.type
_entity_poly.pdbx_seq_one_letter_code
_entity_poly.pdbx_strand_id
1 'polypeptide(L)'
;ISLEEVADKSSGVADEHGFTVSSQAQRIFGPVGYAIFGVLFGAIFTGLYHLIRRATPGWGIWAWSILAGLSGFWAMALLMQICYPPNPPGVGEESSLLLRQGFQLLLYATHLILVVGVCIALKFINESDSEGIQKGSYYLALVVLYLAVVSLVTVNFPSNPDPTPDWMPPVLVILYRTITLTGHFVFWITISLGVAGYIKYKEHGIKANKSSDNPN
;
A
#
# COMPACT_ATOMS: atom_id res chain seq x y z
N ILE A 1 -12.58 19.51 23.75
CA ILE A 1 -12.90 18.23 24.44
C ILE A 1 -12.76 17.16 23.37
N SER A 2 -11.79 16.25 23.54
CA SER A 2 -11.59 15.15 22.59
C SER A 2 -12.67 14.08 22.80
N LEU A 3 -12.97 13.31 21.75
CA LEU A 3 -13.92 12.19 21.85
C LEU A 3 -13.45 11.15 22.89
N GLU A 4 -12.13 11.05 23.12
CA GLU A 4 -11.51 10.26 24.18
C GLU A 4 -11.93 10.73 25.59
N GLU A 5 -11.93 12.05 25.86
CA GLU A 5 -12.34 12.62 27.15
C GLU A 5 -13.82 12.37 27.47
N VAL A 6 -14.65 12.26 26.41
CA VAL A 6 -16.10 11.96 26.57
C VAL A 6 -16.30 10.46 26.82
N ALA A 7 -15.52 9.61 26.20
CA ALA A 7 -15.56 8.16 26.41
C ALA A 7 -15.09 7.77 27.82
N ASP A 8 -14.01 8.35 28.32
CA ASP A 8 -13.47 8.12 29.67
C ASP A 8 -14.46 8.52 30.77
N LYS A 9 -15.18 9.64 30.59
CA LYS A 9 -16.19 10.07 31.56
C LYS A 9 -17.44 9.18 31.58
N SER A 10 -17.70 8.44 30.50
CA SER A 10 -18.90 7.57 30.41
C SER A 10 -18.67 6.18 30.95
N SER A 11 -17.41 5.69 31.02
CA SER A 11 -17.09 4.31 31.38
C SER A 11 -16.85 4.08 32.89
N GLY A 12 -16.56 5.14 33.67
CA GLY A 12 -16.37 5.01 35.13
C GLY A 12 -15.23 4.06 35.55
N VAL A 13 -14.39 3.65 34.61
CA VAL A 13 -13.24 2.76 34.85
C VAL A 13 -12.03 3.61 35.16
N ALA A 14 -11.51 3.48 36.36
CA ALA A 14 -10.24 4.06 36.75
C ALA A 14 -9.14 3.37 35.94
N ASP A 15 -8.43 4.13 35.12
CA ASP A 15 -7.30 3.65 34.31
C ASP A 15 -6.18 3.08 35.20
N GLU A 16 -5.97 1.77 35.13
CA GLU A 16 -4.66 1.20 35.43
C GLU A 16 -3.75 1.40 34.22
N HIS A 17 -2.89 2.43 34.29
CA HIS A 17 -1.62 2.59 33.56
C HIS A 17 -1.60 2.26 32.06
N GLY A 18 -2.47 2.85 31.25
CA GLY A 18 -2.26 2.98 29.80
C GLY A 18 -1.13 3.99 29.50
N PHE A 19 -0.23 3.65 28.59
CA PHE A 19 0.83 4.54 28.12
C PHE A 19 0.21 5.69 27.30
N THR A 20 -0.28 6.72 27.97
CA THR A 20 -0.86 7.89 27.30
C THR A 20 0.25 8.75 26.71
N VAL A 21 0.39 8.72 25.39
CA VAL A 21 1.29 9.63 24.68
C VAL A 21 0.73 11.03 24.77
N SER A 22 1.46 11.97 25.43
CA SER A 22 0.99 13.35 25.56
C SER A 22 0.70 13.98 24.20
N SER A 23 -0.30 14.87 24.13
CA SER A 23 -0.66 15.60 22.89
C SER A 23 0.55 16.33 22.27
N GLN A 24 1.52 16.73 23.11
CA GLN A 24 2.73 17.39 22.67
C GLN A 24 3.70 16.39 22.01
N ALA A 25 3.83 15.18 22.55
CA ALA A 25 4.60 14.09 21.94
C ALA A 25 3.98 13.66 20.59
N GLN A 26 2.66 13.54 20.51
CA GLN A 26 1.97 13.22 19.23
C GLN A 26 2.23 14.26 18.15
N ARG A 27 2.25 15.56 18.50
CA ARG A 27 2.54 16.65 17.55
C ARG A 27 3.97 16.62 17.02
N ILE A 28 4.93 16.12 17.78
CA ILE A 28 6.35 16.04 17.40
C ILE A 28 6.62 14.71 16.69
N PHE A 29 6.21 13.60 17.27
CA PHE A 29 6.52 12.26 16.74
C PHE A 29 5.62 11.84 15.59
N GLY A 30 4.41 12.40 15.46
CA GLY A 30 3.53 12.12 14.32
C GLY A 30 4.20 12.46 12.98
N PRO A 31 4.65 13.69 12.73
CA PRO A 31 5.35 14.05 11.49
C PRO A 31 6.60 13.21 11.21
N VAL A 32 7.39 12.87 12.27
CA VAL A 32 8.57 12.01 12.13
C VAL A 32 8.18 10.60 11.70
N GLY A 33 7.14 10.04 12.30
CA GLY A 33 6.58 8.75 11.90
C GLY A 33 6.13 8.75 10.45
N TYR A 34 5.38 9.77 10.02
CA TYR A 34 4.96 9.91 8.62
C TYR A 34 6.15 10.04 7.66
N ALA A 35 7.22 10.75 8.05
CA ALA A 35 8.43 10.85 7.23
C ALA A 35 9.12 9.49 7.06
N ILE A 36 9.23 8.70 8.13
CA ILE A 36 9.78 7.34 8.09
C ILE A 36 8.92 6.45 7.16
N PHE A 37 7.60 6.46 7.32
CA PHE A 37 6.69 5.72 6.44
C PHE A 37 6.82 6.18 4.99
N GLY A 38 6.97 7.47 4.73
CA GLY A 38 7.20 8.01 3.40
C GLY A 38 8.46 7.45 2.73
N VAL A 39 9.56 7.34 3.48
CA VAL A 39 10.81 6.72 3.01
C VAL A 39 10.61 5.23 2.71
N LEU A 40 9.96 4.48 3.60
CA LEU A 40 9.69 3.06 3.42
C LEU A 40 8.81 2.81 2.18
N PHE A 41 7.72 3.55 2.02
CA PHE A 41 6.84 3.44 0.86
C PHE A 41 7.54 3.87 -0.43
N GLY A 42 8.40 4.88 -0.38
CA GLY A 42 9.24 5.27 -1.51
C GLY A 42 10.21 4.17 -1.92
N ALA A 43 10.82 3.46 -0.96
CA ALA A 43 11.68 2.31 -1.24
C ALA A 43 10.90 1.15 -1.87
N ILE A 44 9.71 0.81 -1.34
CA ILE A 44 8.81 -0.20 -1.91
C ILE A 44 8.41 0.18 -3.33
N PHE A 45 7.97 1.43 -3.56
CA PHE A 45 7.63 1.93 -4.89
C PHE A 45 8.79 1.78 -5.87
N THR A 46 10.00 2.16 -5.45
CA THR A 46 11.20 2.06 -6.28
C THR A 46 11.50 0.61 -6.64
N GLY A 47 11.41 -0.30 -5.68
CA GLY A 47 11.56 -1.74 -5.91
C GLY A 47 10.54 -2.27 -6.93
N LEU A 48 9.25 -1.95 -6.74
CA LEU A 48 8.18 -2.35 -7.65
C LEU A 48 8.38 -1.76 -9.06
N TYR A 49 8.74 -0.48 -9.16
CA TYR A 49 9.04 0.16 -10.43
C TYR A 49 10.13 -0.57 -11.20
N HIS A 50 11.25 -0.91 -10.54
CA HIS A 50 12.34 -1.64 -11.17
C HIS A 50 11.96 -3.07 -11.58
N LEU A 51 11.19 -3.76 -10.77
CA LEU A 51 10.70 -5.10 -11.08
C LEU A 51 9.77 -5.09 -12.29
N ILE A 52 8.78 -4.19 -12.30
CA ILE A 52 7.82 -4.04 -13.40
C ILE A 52 8.54 -3.66 -14.69
N ARG A 53 9.47 -2.70 -14.62
CA ARG A 53 10.27 -2.29 -15.78
C ARG A 53 11.06 -3.46 -16.38
N ARG A 54 11.62 -4.34 -15.55
CA ARG A 54 12.33 -5.55 -16.00
C ARG A 54 11.38 -6.61 -16.56
N ALA A 55 10.19 -6.73 -15.98
CA ALA A 55 9.19 -7.70 -16.40
C ALA A 55 8.49 -7.31 -17.69
N THR A 56 8.40 -6.00 -18.00
CA THR A 56 7.67 -5.47 -19.16
C THR A 56 8.55 -4.55 -20.01
N PRO A 57 9.64 -5.06 -20.63
CA PRO A 57 10.50 -4.25 -21.49
C PRO A 57 9.68 -3.70 -22.67
N GLY A 58 9.91 -2.45 -23.04
CA GLY A 58 9.17 -1.78 -24.13
C GLY A 58 7.96 -0.96 -23.72
N TRP A 59 7.50 -1.05 -22.45
CA TRP A 59 6.50 -0.13 -21.92
C TRP A 59 7.15 1.22 -21.59
N GLY A 60 6.35 2.28 -21.54
CA GLY A 60 6.86 3.62 -21.24
C GLY A 60 6.98 3.90 -19.74
N ILE A 61 7.75 4.94 -19.39
CA ILE A 61 7.98 5.38 -18.00
C ILE A 61 6.66 5.61 -17.25
N TRP A 62 5.67 6.21 -17.90
CA TRP A 62 4.35 6.42 -17.32
C TRP A 62 3.67 5.11 -16.94
N ALA A 63 3.70 4.11 -17.83
CA ALA A 63 3.08 2.82 -17.58
C ALA A 63 3.76 2.10 -16.40
N TRP A 64 5.10 2.09 -16.35
CA TRP A 64 5.85 1.47 -15.25
C TRP A 64 5.57 2.15 -13.92
N SER A 65 5.52 3.49 -13.89
CA SER A 65 5.26 4.25 -12.67
C SER A 65 3.82 4.03 -12.17
N ILE A 66 2.83 4.10 -13.07
CA ILE A 66 1.42 3.91 -12.71
C ILE A 66 1.19 2.49 -12.21
N LEU A 67 1.74 1.47 -12.88
CA LEU A 67 1.62 0.09 -12.43
C LEU A 67 2.31 -0.16 -11.09
N ALA A 68 3.47 0.46 -10.84
CA ALA A 68 4.14 0.37 -9.55
C ALA A 68 3.28 0.96 -8.44
N GLY A 69 2.68 2.13 -8.66
CA GLY A 69 1.78 2.74 -7.70
C GLY A 69 0.49 1.95 -7.49
N LEU A 70 -0.14 1.46 -8.56
CA LEU A 70 -1.33 0.61 -8.46
C LEU A 70 -1.04 -0.71 -7.75
N SER A 71 0.13 -1.33 -8.01
CA SER A 71 0.55 -2.54 -7.29
C SER A 71 0.80 -2.28 -5.81
N GLY A 72 1.43 -1.16 -5.47
CA GLY A 72 1.61 -0.74 -4.08
C GLY A 72 0.28 -0.44 -3.39
N PHE A 73 -0.62 0.31 -4.03
CA PHE A 73 -1.97 0.57 -3.53
C PHE A 73 -2.75 -0.73 -3.30
N TRP A 74 -2.72 -1.66 -4.28
CA TRP A 74 -3.36 -2.95 -4.17
C TRP A 74 -2.84 -3.75 -2.98
N ALA A 75 -1.51 -3.92 -2.89
CA ALA A 75 -0.89 -4.77 -1.88
C ALA A 75 -0.96 -4.18 -0.46
N MET A 76 -0.86 -2.85 -0.32
CA MET A 76 -0.69 -2.20 0.98
C MET A 76 -1.94 -1.44 1.47
N ALA A 77 -2.93 -1.23 0.63
CA ALA A 77 -4.13 -0.53 1.02
C ALA A 77 -5.40 -1.33 0.74
N LEU A 78 -5.67 -1.69 -0.52
CA LEU A 78 -6.95 -2.27 -0.90
C LEU A 78 -7.16 -3.67 -0.32
N LEU A 79 -6.17 -4.56 -0.48
CA LEU A 79 -6.26 -5.92 0.08
C LEU A 79 -6.28 -5.89 1.61
N MET A 80 -5.55 -4.95 2.21
CA MET A 80 -5.61 -4.72 3.65
C MET A 80 -7.02 -4.37 4.11
N GLN A 81 -7.70 -3.48 3.41
CA GLN A 81 -9.09 -3.11 3.71
C GLN A 81 -10.08 -4.28 3.57
N ILE A 82 -9.79 -5.21 2.66
CA ILE A 82 -10.64 -6.40 2.44
C ILE A 82 -10.41 -7.43 3.55
N CYS A 83 -9.15 -7.76 3.84
CA CYS A 83 -8.80 -8.81 4.79
C CYS A 83 -8.90 -8.35 6.25
N TYR A 84 -8.49 -7.11 6.50
CA TYR A 84 -8.32 -6.55 7.84
C TYR A 84 -8.73 -5.08 7.87
N PRO A 85 -10.03 -4.79 7.76
CA PRO A 85 -10.51 -3.42 7.68
C PRO A 85 -10.14 -2.63 8.94
N PRO A 86 -9.53 -1.42 8.81
CA PRO A 86 -9.13 -0.62 9.95
C PRO A 86 -10.34 -0.09 10.71
N ASN A 87 -10.18 0.02 12.02
CA ASN A 87 -11.15 0.68 12.89
C ASN A 87 -10.84 2.18 12.99
N PRO A 88 -11.85 3.02 13.25
CA PRO A 88 -11.63 4.42 13.56
C PRO A 88 -10.70 4.60 14.77
N PRO A 89 -9.98 5.74 14.87
CA PRO A 89 -9.15 6.04 16.03
C PRO A 89 -9.94 5.96 17.34
N GLY A 90 -9.29 5.44 18.40
CA GLY A 90 -9.92 5.24 19.71
C GLY A 90 -10.77 3.95 19.80
N VAL A 91 -10.78 3.11 18.76
CA VAL A 91 -11.46 1.82 18.78
C VAL A 91 -10.44 0.68 18.78
N GLY A 92 -10.52 -0.15 19.78
CA GLY A 92 -9.66 -1.32 19.99
C GLY A 92 -8.94 -1.29 21.33
N GLU A 93 -8.60 -2.47 21.83
CA GLU A 93 -7.91 -2.63 23.10
C GLU A 93 -6.40 -2.48 22.94
N GLU A 94 -5.73 -1.89 23.94
CA GLU A 94 -4.28 -1.77 23.97
C GLU A 94 -3.60 -3.15 23.99
N SER A 95 -4.19 -4.11 24.68
CA SER A 95 -3.74 -5.50 24.79
C SER A 95 -3.61 -6.20 23.42
N SER A 96 -4.42 -5.82 22.42
CA SER A 96 -4.43 -6.39 21.08
C SER A 96 -3.51 -5.67 20.08
N LEU A 97 -2.90 -4.53 20.46
CA LEU A 97 -2.15 -3.66 19.56
C LEU A 97 -1.03 -4.37 18.80
N LEU A 98 -0.18 -5.13 19.51
CA LEU A 98 0.94 -5.85 18.90
C LEU A 98 0.46 -6.94 17.94
N LEU A 99 -0.63 -7.63 18.30
CA LEU A 99 -1.23 -8.66 17.44
C LEU A 99 -1.79 -8.05 16.15
N ARG A 100 -2.50 -6.94 16.25
CA ARG A 100 -3.03 -6.20 15.09
C ARG A 100 -1.93 -5.72 14.16
N GLN A 101 -0.87 -5.13 14.72
CA GLN A 101 0.29 -4.69 13.93
C GLN A 101 1.02 -5.88 13.28
N GLY A 102 1.15 -7.00 13.99
CA GLY A 102 1.72 -8.23 13.45
C GLY A 102 0.91 -8.76 12.25
N PHE A 103 -0.41 -8.78 12.35
CA PHE A 103 -1.29 -9.18 11.23
C PHE A 103 -1.17 -8.22 10.03
N GLN A 104 -1.10 -6.91 10.28
CA GLN A 104 -0.89 -5.93 9.20
C GLN A 104 0.43 -6.15 8.47
N LEU A 105 1.52 -6.33 9.21
CA LEU A 105 2.84 -6.59 8.62
C LEU A 105 2.87 -7.92 7.85
N LEU A 106 2.22 -8.96 8.37
CA LEU A 106 2.09 -10.25 7.69
C LEU A 106 1.35 -10.11 6.36
N LEU A 107 0.23 -9.37 6.34
CA LEU A 107 -0.50 -9.09 5.10
C LEU A 107 0.34 -8.32 4.09
N TYR A 108 1.01 -7.25 4.52
CA TYR A 108 1.88 -6.47 3.64
C TYR A 108 2.99 -7.34 3.04
N ALA A 109 3.68 -8.12 3.86
CA ALA A 109 4.73 -9.01 3.40
C ALA A 109 4.20 -10.05 2.40
N THR A 110 3.08 -10.71 2.72
CA THR A 110 2.46 -11.70 1.85
C THR A 110 2.10 -11.12 0.49
N HIS A 111 1.41 -9.98 0.47
CA HIS A 111 0.98 -9.37 -0.79
C HIS A 111 2.15 -8.82 -1.61
N LEU A 112 3.18 -8.24 -0.97
CA LEU A 112 4.39 -7.83 -1.67
C LEU A 112 5.12 -9.02 -2.30
N ILE A 113 5.23 -10.14 -1.59
CA ILE A 113 5.82 -11.38 -2.14
C ILE A 113 5.02 -11.86 -3.35
N LEU A 114 3.69 -11.84 -3.29
CA LEU A 114 2.84 -12.20 -4.43
C LEU A 114 3.05 -11.28 -5.63
N VAL A 115 3.12 -9.97 -5.43
CA VAL A 115 3.39 -9.01 -6.52
C VAL A 115 4.77 -9.24 -7.13
N VAL A 116 5.78 -9.49 -6.31
CA VAL A 116 7.13 -9.86 -6.78
C VAL A 116 7.08 -11.15 -7.60
N GLY A 117 6.38 -12.17 -7.11
CA GLY A 117 6.17 -13.43 -7.83
C GLY A 117 5.53 -13.24 -9.20
N VAL A 118 4.49 -12.39 -9.28
CA VAL A 118 3.85 -12.01 -10.56
C VAL A 118 4.85 -11.34 -11.50
N CYS A 119 5.64 -10.39 -11.01
CA CYS A 119 6.65 -9.71 -11.83
C CYS A 119 7.71 -10.69 -12.38
N ILE A 120 8.16 -11.64 -11.56
CA ILE A 120 9.09 -12.68 -11.98
C ILE A 120 8.45 -13.57 -13.05
N ALA A 121 7.21 -14.04 -12.83
CA ALA A 121 6.49 -14.87 -13.80
C ALA A 121 6.25 -14.14 -15.13
N LEU A 122 5.87 -12.86 -15.08
CA LEU A 122 5.71 -12.01 -16.26
C LEU A 122 7.00 -11.90 -17.06
N LYS A 123 8.14 -11.75 -16.37
CA LYS A 123 9.45 -11.73 -17.03
C LYS A 123 9.69 -13.02 -17.78
N PHE A 124 9.50 -14.18 -17.16
CA PHE A 124 9.69 -15.48 -17.82
C PHE A 124 8.72 -15.67 -19.02
N ILE A 125 7.45 -15.28 -18.90
CA ILE A 125 6.50 -15.35 -20.00
C ILE A 125 6.96 -14.45 -21.17
N ASN A 126 7.46 -13.25 -20.87
CA ASN A 126 7.90 -12.31 -21.91
C ASN A 126 9.17 -12.77 -22.61
N GLU A 127 10.08 -13.45 -21.92
CA GLU A 127 11.33 -14.00 -22.45
C GLU A 127 11.14 -15.37 -23.13
N SER A 128 9.97 -16.00 -23.00
CA SER A 128 9.71 -17.31 -23.63
C SER A 128 9.55 -17.17 -25.16
N ASP A 129 9.98 -18.19 -25.90
CA ASP A 129 9.83 -18.29 -27.35
C ASP A 129 8.39 -18.56 -27.79
N SER A 130 7.45 -18.66 -26.86
CA SER A 130 6.03 -18.88 -27.14
C SER A 130 5.41 -17.67 -27.83
N GLU A 131 4.56 -17.90 -28.83
CA GLU A 131 3.91 -16.84 -29.60
C GLU A 131 2.38 -16.93 -29.54
N GLY A 132 1.73 -15.78 -29.79
CA GLY A 132 0.29 -15.69 -30.04
C GLY A 132 -0.56 -16.26 -28.90
N ILE A 133 -1.41 -17.24 -29.23
CA ILE A 133 -2.42 -17.84 -28.33
C ILE A 133 -1.76 -18.50 -27.11
N GLN A 134 -0.61 -19.14 -27.27
CA GLN A 134 0.09 -19.82 -26.17
C GLN A 134 0.59 -18.81 -25.14
N LYS A 135 1.15 -17.69 -25.55
CA LYS A 135 1.59 -16.62 -24.67
C LYS A 135 0.40 -15.98 -23.94
N GLY A 136 -0.72 -15.77 -24.65
CA GLY A 136 -1.99 -15.32 -24.09
C GLY A 136 -2.52 -16.25 -23.00
N SER A 137 -2.41 -17.57 -23.19
CA SER A 137 -2.86 -18.54 -22.18
C SER A 137 -2.00 -18.50 -20.90
N TYR A 138 -0.70 -18.23 -21.00
CA TYR A 138 0.16 -18.05 -19.82
C TYR A 138 -0.19 -16.81 -19.01
N TYR A 139 -0.49 -15.68 -19.66
CA TYR A 139 -0.98 -14.49 -18.95
C TYR A 139 -2.31 -14.77 -18.24
N LEU A 140 -3.25 -15.43 -18.91
CA LEU A 140 -4.53 -15.80 -18.30
C LEU A 140 -4.33 -16.73 -17.10
N ALA A 141 -3.49 -17.76 -17.25
CA ALA A 141 -3.17 -18.69 -16.16
C ALA A 141 -2.53 -17.97 -14.97
N LEU A 142 -1.63 -17.02 -15.22
CA LEU A 142 -1.02 -16.19 -14.16
C LEU A 142 -2.06 -15.35 -13.42
N VAL A 143 -2.98 -14.72 -14.14
CA VAL A 143 -4.07 -13.94 -13.53
C VAL A 143 -4.97 -14.84 -12.68
N VAL A 144 -5.40 -15.98 -13.21
CA VAL A 144 -6.25 -16.95 -12.49
C VAL A 144 -5.54 -17.46 -11.24
N LEU A 145 -4.26 -17.84 -11.36
CA LEU A 145 -3.46 -18.30 -10.23
C LEU A 145 -3.32 -17.21 -9.16
N TYR A 146 -3.01 -15.98 -9.58
CA TYR A 146 -2.91 -14.86 -8.65
C TYR A 146 -4.21 -14.62 -7.89
N LEU A 147 -5.35 -14.56 -8.59
CA LEU A 147 -6.67 -14.38 -7.97
C LEU A 147 -7.02 -15.55 -7.03
N ALA A 148 -6.69 -16.78 -7.40
CA ALA A 148 -6.90 -17.96 -6.55
C ALA A 148 -6.09 -17.87 -5.25
N VAL A 149 -4.80 -17.52 -5.33
CA VAL A 149 -3.93 -17.38 -4.16
C VAL A 149 -4.38 -16.23 -3.27
N VAL A 150 -4.71 -15.06 -3.84
CA VAL A 150 -5.24 -13.92 -3.09
C VAL A 150 -6.53 -14.28 -2.38
N SER A 151 -7.47 -14.97 -3.08
CA SER A 151 -8.73 -15.41 -2.47
C SER A 151 -8.48 -16.39 -1.32
N LEU A 152 -7.55 -17.34 -1.50
CA LEU A 152 -7.18 -18.29 -0.46
C LEU A 152 -6.60 -17.58 0.78
N VAL A 153 -5.70 -16.62 0.58
CA VAL A 153 -5.15 -15.80 1.67
C VAL A 153 -6.25 -15.02 2.37
N THR A 154 -7.12 -14.35 1.61
CA THR A 154 -8.20 -13.53 2.16
C THR A 154 -9.18 -14.34 3.01
N VAL A 155 -9.60 -15.51 2.52
CA VAL A 155 -10.57 -16.37 3.24
C VAL A 155 -9.98 -16.98 4.52
N ASN A 156 -8.68 -17.29 4.53
CA ASN A 156 -8.01 -17.90 5.67
C ASN A 156 -7.31 -16.89 6.60
N PHE A 157 -7.39 -15.59 6.29
CA PHE A 157 -6.75 -14.59 7.12
C PHE A 157 -7.48 -14.44 8.46
N PRO A 158 -6.77 -14.34 9.59
CA PRO A 158 -7.39 -14.16 10.89
C PRO A 158 -8.29 -12.91 10.92
N SER A 159 -9.45 -13.03 11.55
CA SER A 159 -10.33 -11.87 11.76
C SER A 159 -9.69 -10.84 12.68
N ASN A 160 -10.16 -9.59 12.57
CA ASN A 160 -9.72 -8.52 13.46
C ASN A 160 -10.06 -8.90 14.93
N PRO A 161 -9.07 -8.95 15.84
CA PRO A 161 -9.32 -9.24 17.26
C PRO A 161 -10.19 -8.17 17.93
N ASP A 162 -10.21 -6.96 17.41
CA ASP A 162 -11.07 -5.87 17.89
C ASP A 162 -12.14 -5.54 16.84
N PRO A 163 -13.27 -6.19 16.86
CA PRO A 163 -14.39 -5.84 15.98
C PRO A 163 -14.89 -4.43 16.30
N THR A 164 -15.47 -3.79 15.31
CA THR A 164 -16.11 -2.48 15.52
C THR A 164 -17.23 -2.63 16.56
N PRO A 165 -17.24 -1.82 17.64
CA PRO A 165 -18.26 -1.91 18.67
C PRO A 165 -19.67 -1.61 18.14
N ASP A 166 -20.69 -2.31 18.66
CA ASP A 166 -22.09 -2.16 18.24
C ASP A 166 -22.66 -0.75 18.47
N TRP A 167 -22.10 -0.01 19.45
CA TRP A 167 -22.52 1.36 19.74
C TRP A 167 -22.04 2.38 18.69
N MET A 168 -21.07 2.02 17.84
CA MET A 168 -20.49 2.93 16.85
C MET A 168 -21.41 3.04 15.62
N PRO A 169 -21.80 4.26 15.21
CA PRO A 169 -22.64 4.45 14.03
C PRO A 169 -21.96 3.87 12.77
N PRO A 170 -22.60 2.97 12.03
CA PRO A 170 -22.03 2.34 10.83
C PRO A 170 -21.55 3.36 9.77
N VAL A 171 -22.23 4.51 9.69
CA VAL A 171 -21.88 5.61 8.78
C VAL A 171 -20.48 6.15 9.07
N LEU A 172 -20.09 6.30 10.35
CA LEU A 172 -18.76 6.77 10.73
C LEU A 172 -17.68 5.76 10.32
N VAL A 173 -17.95 4.47 10.50
CA VAL A 173 -17.03 3.40 10.11
C VAL A 173 -16.82 3.39 8.60
N ILE A 174 -17.91 3.46 7.83
CA ILE A 174 -17.85 3.49 6.36
C ILE A 174 -17.11 4.74 5.89
N LEU A 175 -17.43 5.91 6.45
CA LEU A 175 -16.79 7.17 6.10
C LEU A 175 -15.28 7.12 6.38
N TYR A 176 -14.89 6.65 7.57
CA TYR A 176 -13.48 6.50 7.94
C TYR A 176 -12.73 5.59 6.96
N ARG A 177 -13.26 4.39 6.69
CA ARG A 177 -12.66 3.43 5.75
C ARG A 177 -12.56 4.00 4.33
N THR A 178 -13.57 4.72 3.87
CA THR A 178 -13.59 5.35 2.55
C THR A 178 -12.53 6.45 2.45
N ILE A 179 -12.45 7.34 3.46
CA ILE A 179 -11.45 8.42 3.49
C ILE A 179 -10.05 7.84 3.53
N THR A 180 -9.81 6.83 4.36
CA THR A 180 -8.51 6.16 4.48
C THR A 180 -8.09 5.53 3.14
N LEU A 181 -8.99 4.77 2.50
CA LEU A 181 -8.72 4.15 1.21
C LEU A 181 -8.45 5.19 0.11
N THR A 182 -9.24 6.26 0.07
CA THR A 182 -9.08 7.36 -0.88
C THR A 182 -7.74 8.08 -0.66
N GLY A 183 -7.36 8.33 0.59
CA GLY A 183 -6.07 8.93 0.94
C GLY A 183 -4.90 8.08 0.45
N HIS A 184 -4.95 6.77 0.65
CA HIS A 184 -3.94 5.85 0.11
C HIS A 184 -3.90 5.86 -1.42
N PHE A 185 -5.05 5.85 -2.08
CA PHE A 185 -5.11 5.92 -3.55
C PHE A 185 -4.46 7.19 -4.08
N VAL A 186 -4.81 8.35 -3.52
CA VAL A 186 -4.22 9.65 -3.89
C VAL A 186 -2.71 9.65 -3.65
N PHE A 187 -2.25 9.12 -2.52
CA PHE A 187 -0.83 9.01 -2.20
C PHE A 187 -0.06 8.20 -3.26
N TRP A 188 -0.52 6.98 -3.59
CA TRP A 188 0.15 6.11 -4.55
C TRP A 188 0.14 6.69 -5.97
N ILE A 189 -0.95 7.31 -6.40
CA ILE A 189 -1.03 7.99 -7.70
C ILE A 189 -0.11 9.21 -7.74
N THR A 190 -0.05 10.00 -6.67
CA THR A 190 0.83 11.18 -6.60
C THR A 190 2.30 10.79 -6.71
N ILE A 191 2.75 9.75 -6.01
CA ILE A 191 4.11 9.22 -6.15
C ILE A 191 4.35 8.76 -7.60
N SER A 192 3.42 8.01 -8.19
CA SER A 192 3.53 7.51 -9.57
C SER A 192 3.74 8.63 -10.58
N LEU A 193 2.89 9.64 -10.52
CA LEU A 193 2.95 10.78 -11.44
C LEU A 193 4.20 11.64 -11.20
N GLY A 194 4.55 11.86 -9.93
CA GLY A 194 5.75 12.61 -9.55
C GLY A 194 7.05 11.96 -10.04
N VAL A 195 7.18 10.64 -9.85
CA VAL A 195 8.36 9.88 -10.32
C VAL A 195 8.43 9.85 -11.84
N ALA A 196 7.31 9.58 -12.53
CA ALA A 196 7.27 9.60 -14.00
C ALA A 196 7.65 10.96 -14.56
N GLY A 197 7.08 12.04 -14.01
CA GLY A 197 7.38 13.40 -14.40
C GLY A 197 8.85 13.78 -14.19
N TYR A 198 9.41 13.43 -13.01
CA TYR A 198 10.80 13.69 -12.68
C TYR A 198 11.78 12.97 -13.63
N ILE A 199 11.55 11.69 -13.92
CA ILE A 199 12.40 10.93 -14.84
C ILE A 199 12.33 11.54 -16.24
N LYS A 200 11.13 11.89 -16.72
CA LYS A 200 10.94 12.54 -18.02
C LYS A 200 11.64 13.90 -18.10
N TYR A 201 11.53 14.71 -17.07
CA TYR A 201 12.22 15.98 -16.98
C TYR A 201 13.74 15.82 -17.11
N LYS A 202 14.32 14.87 -16.36
CA LYS A 202 15.77 14.55 -16.47
C LYS A 202 16.18 14.08 -17.87
N GLU A 203 15.40 13.21 -18.51
CA GLU A 203 15.69 12.74 -19.87
C GLU A 203 15.74 13.89 -20.88
N HIS A 204 14.84 14.88 -20.76
CA HIS A 204 14.84 16.04 -21.65
C HIS A 204 16.06 16.93 -21.40
N GLY A 205 16.42 17.17 -20.14
CA GLY A 205 17.60 17.98 -19.80
C GLY A 205 18.91 17.37 -20.32
N ILE A 206 19.07 16.04 -20.21
CA ILE A 206 20.25 15.33 -20.72
C ILE A 206 20.34 15.43 -22.27
N LYS A 207 19.18 15.30 -22.96
CA LYS A 207 19.14 15.42 -24.43
C LYS A 207 19.48 16.83 -24.90
N ALA A 208 18.98 17.87 -24.24
CA ALA A 208 19.27 19.26 -24.55
C ALA A 208 20.77 19.57 -24.40
N ASN A 209 21.41 19.09 -23.34
CA ASN A 209 22.84 19.30 -23.10
C ASN A 209 23.71 18.61 -24.15
N LYS A 210 23.37 17.37 -24.56
CA LYS A 210 24.10 16.66 -25.62
C LYS A 210 23.98 17.33 -26.99
N SER A 211 22.85 17.99 -27.24
CA SER A 211 22.66 18.75 -28.51
C SER A 211 23.48 20.03 -28.55
N SER A 212 23.76 20.65 -27.39
CA SER A 212 24.60 21.84 -27.32
C SER A 212 26.09 21.55 -27.42
N ASP A 213 26.54 20.36 -27.01
CA ASP A 213 27.94 19.96 -26.99
C ASP A 213 28.43 19.40 -28.35
N ASN A 214 27.55 19.20 -29.33
CA ASN A 214 27.89 18.75 -30.68
C ASN A 214 27.29 19.70 -31.74
N PRO A 215 27.75 20.95 -31.86
CA PRO A 215 27.42 21.82 -32.98
C PRO A 215 28.16 21.28 -34.21
N ASN A 216 27.42 20.80 -35.22
CA ASN A 216 27.96 20.42 -36.55
C ASN A 216 28.79 21.52 -37.18
#